data_17bd005b8e91fa9505beb7df34ef232d
#
_entry.id   17bd005b8e91fa9505beb7df34ef232d
#
_cell.length_a   1.000
_cell.length_b   1.000
_cell.length_c   1.000
_cell.angle_alpha   90.00
_cell.angle_beta   90.00
_cell.angle_gamma   90.00
#
_symmetry.space_group_name_H-M   'P 1'
#
loop_
_entity.id
_entity.type
_entity.pdbx_description
1 polymer ?
#
loop_
_entity_poly.entity_id
_entity_poly.type
_entity_poly.pdbx_seq_one_letter_code
_entity_poly.pdbx_strand_id
1 'polypeptide(L)'
;LTLISCSKSDESDISTNNNLLNNEVGFVNSGNIYFENNTCKCPDAANGDKDIISGVTYTAVNNSSIKDEIKNGNIYLCTTLVTNMSGTSVSSIFQNFFNNNSFNSNISFWDVSNVTNMDGMFYNADTFNQDISNWNTSKVDNMGSMFKNASSFNQNISNWNTSKVTKMLDLFRGASAFNQNISNWDTSSATSMSKMFENATSFNQNIS
;
A
#
# COMPACT_ATOMS: atom_id res chain seq x y z
N LEU A 1 -13.71 23.31 -4.01
CA LEU A 1 -13.13 21.95 -4.10
C LEU A 1 -14.18 20.98 -3.59
N THR A 2 -14.90 20.37 -4.50
CA THR A 2 -16.06 19.53 -4.22
C THR A 2 -15.60 18.07 -4.18
N LEU A 3 -15.75 17.44 -3.03
CA LEU A 3 -15.61 16.00 -2.86
C LEU A 3 -16.74 15.32 -3.66
N ILE A 4 -16.41 14.59 -4.71
CA ILE A 4 -17.35 13.71 -5.38
C ILE A 4 -17.28 12.36 -4.68
N SER A 5 -18.29 12.07 -3.86
CA SER A 5 -18.55 10.72 -3.36
C SER A 5 -19.11 9.89 -4.52
N CYS A 6 -18.47 8.78 -4.85
CA CYS A 6 -18.97 7.82 -5.81
C CYS A 6 -20.12 7.02 -5.17
N SER A 7 -21.37 7.38 -5.48
CA SER A 7 -22.56 6.57 -5.17
C SER A 7 -22.79 5.55 -6.29
N LYS A 8 -23.16 4.33 -5.89
CA LYS A 8 -23.57 3.24 -6.77
C LYS A 8 -24.68 3.68 -7.73
N SER A 9 -24.53 3.41 -9.01
CA SER A 9 -25.64 3.28 -9.96
C SER A 9 -25.34 2.18 -10.95
N ASP A 10 -26.21 1.17 -10.93
CA ASP A 10 -26.64 0.21 -11.94
C ASP A 10 -25.65 -0.39 -12.93
N GLU A 11 -25.43 -1.70 -12.71
CA GLU A 11 -24.92 -2.63 -13.72
C GLU A 11 -25.96 -2.80 -14.84
N SER A 12 -25.76 -2.13 -15.96
CA SER A 12 -26.10 -2.62 -17.31
C SER A 12 -25.58 -1.63 -18.35
N ASP A 13 -24.87 -2.17 -19.37
CA ASP A 13 -24.41 -1.47 -20.58
C ASP A 13 -23.11 -0.63 -20.49
N ILE A 14 -21.95 -1.29 -20.30
CA ILE A 14 -20.68 -0.75 -20.77
C ILE A 14 -19.96 -1.80 -21.64
N SER A 15 -20.55 -2.06 -22.77
CA SER A 15 -19.89 -2.62 -23.94
C SER A 15 -20.01 -1.56 -25.04
N THR A 16 -18.85 -1.13 -25.59
CA THR A 16 -18.71 -0.20 -26.71
C THR A 16 -18.92 1.29 -26.43
N ASN A 17 -17.83 2.03 -26.10
CA ASN A 17 -17.49 3.36 -26.65
C ASN A 17 -16.32 4.05 -25.94
N ASN A 18 -15.17 3.38 -25.81
CA ASN A 18 -13.94 4.02 -25.25
C ASN A 18 -13.07 4.72 -26.32
N ASN A 19 -13.64 5.15 -27.46
CA ASN A 19 -12.84 5.67 -28.59
C ASN A 19 -13.01 7.15 -28.91
N LEU A 20 -13.53 7.98 -28.03
CA LEU A 20 -13.74 9.41 -28.35
C LEU A 20 -13.39 10.30 -27.15
N LEU A 21 -12.12 10.44 -26.80
CA LEU A 21 -11.59 11.63 -26.09
C LEU A 21 -10.05 11.58 -25.87
N ASN A 22 -9.30 10.88 -26.72
CA ASN A 22 -7.84 10.80 -26.58
C ASN A 22 -7.13 11.61 -27.68
N ASN A 23 -7.27 12.95 -27.62
CA ASN A 23 -6.48 13.86 -28.47
C ASN A 23 -5.51 14.71 -27.63
N GLU A 24 -4.80 14.09 -26.68
CA GLU A 24 -3.58 14.65 -26.10
C GLU A 24 -2.45 13.63 -26.27
N VAL A 25 -1.55 14.02 -27.11
CA VAL A 25 -0.20 13.52 -27.40
C VAL A 25 0.21 12.24 -26.64
N GLY A 26 0.06 11.07 -27.26
CA GLY A 26 0.95 9.96 -27.01
C GLY A 26 0.51 8.88 -26.01
N PHE A 27 -0.69 8.94 -25.43
CA PHE A 27 -1.18 7.88 -24.56
C PHE A 27 -2.07 6.90 -25.32
N VAL A 28 -1.61 5.66 -25.49
CA VAL A 28 -2.46 4.53 -25.86
C VAL A 28 -3.01 3.97 -24.56
N ASN A 29 -4.33 4.06 -24.35
CA ASN A 29 -5.01 3.35 -23.27
C ASN A 29 -4.78 1.86 -23.51
N SER A 30 -4.05 1.18 -22.63
CA SER A 30 -3.72 -0.24 -22.80
C SER A 30 -4.93 -1.14 -22.57
N GLY A 31 -5.91 -0.66 -21.80
CA GLY A 31 -7.06 -1.44 -21.35
C GLY A 31 -6.70 -2.53 -20.33
N ASN A 32 -5.47 -2.54 -19.87
CA ASN A 32 -4.93 -3.57 -18.97
C ASN A 32 -4.96 -3.16 -17.50
N ILE A 33 -5.36 -1.90 -17.20
CA ILE A 33 -5.51 -1.39 -15.84
C ILE A 33 -6.99 -1.19 -15.56
N TYR A 34 -7.49 -1.80 -14.49
CA TYR A 34 -8.90 -1.72 -14.11
C TYR A 34 -9.06 -1.76 -12.59
N PHE A 35 -10.27 -1.46 -12.11
CA PHE A 35 -10.60 -1.59 -10.69
C PHE A 35 -11.47 -2.80 -10.43
N GLU A 36 -11.10 -3.58 -9.42
CA GLU A 36 -11.88 -4.68 -8.88
C GLU A 36 -11.93 -4.54 -7.36
N ASN A 37 -13.15 -4.48 -6.78
CA ASN A 37 -13.35 -4.32 -5.33
C ASN A 37 -12.54 -3.17 -4.73
N ASN A 38 -12.52 -2.00 -5.37
CA ASN A 38 -11.76 -0.81 -5.02
C ASN A 38 -10.22 -0.98 -5.08
N THR A 39 -9.72 -2.04 -5.66
CA THR A 39 -8.28 -2.30 -5.84
C THR A 39 -7.91 -2.12 -7.30
N CYS A 40 -6.84 -1.37 -7.58
CA CYS A 40 -6.31 -1.20 -8.93
C CYS A 40 -5.56 -2.45 -9.37
N LYS A 41 -6.03 -3.09 -10.43
CA LYS A 41 -5.51 -4.35 -10.98
C LYS A 41 -4.87 -4.13 -12.35
N CYS A 42 -3.76 -4.79 -12.61
CA CYS A 42 -3.07 -4.76 -13.89
C CYS A 42 -2.22 -6.04 -14.15
N PRO A 43 -2.82 -7.23 -14.06
CA PRO A 43 -2.06 -8.48 -14.14
C PRO A 43 -1.38 -8.69 -15.50
N ASP A 44 -1.97 -8.14 -16.56
CA ASP A 44 -1.52 -8.30 -17.94
C ASP A 44 -0.81 -7.05 -18.50
N ALA A 45 -0.64 -6.01 -17.67
CA ALA A 45 0.02 -4.79 -18.10
C ALA A 45 1.54 -4.94 -18.14
N ALA A 46 2.18 -4.27 -19.09
CA ALA A 46 3.63 -4.07 -19.05
C ALA A 46 3.98 -2.95 -18.05
N ASN A 47 5.22 -3.00 -17.53
CA ASN A 47 5.73 -1.92 -16.70
C ASN A 47 5.77 -0.59 -17.47
N GLY A 48 5.11 0.42 -16.92
CA GLY A 48 4.98 1.74 -17.55
C GLY A 48 3.71 1.93 -18.39
N ASP A 49 2.90 0.88 -18.60
CA ASP A 49 1.58 1.03 -19.23
C ASP A 49 0.72 2.00 -18.44
N LYS A 50 -0.11 2.75 -19.16
CA LYS A 50 -0.96 3.76 -18.56
C LYS A 50 -2.38 3.65 -19.08
N ASP A 51 -3.34 3.80 -18.17
CA ASP A 51 -4.75 3.92 -18.50
C ASP A 51 -5.38 5.09 -17.76
N ILE A 52 -6.36 5.73 -18.39
CA ILE A 52 -7.14 6.80 -17.78
C ILE A 52 -8.47 6.22 -17.29
N ILE A 53 -8.67 6.26 -15.98
CA ILE A 53 -9.90 5.77 -15.34
C ILE A 53 -10.52 6.94 -14.59
N SER A 54 -11.74 7.33 -14.99
CA SER A 54 -12.45 8.47 -14.38
C SER A 54 -11.63 9.77 -14.38
N GLY A 55 -10.86 10.03 -15.46
CA GLY A 55 -10.04 11.23 -15.60
C GLY A 55 -8.71 11.21 -14.83
N VAL A 56 -8.36 10.09 -14.20
CA VAL A 56 -7.09 9.90 -13.49
C VAL A 56 -6.21 8.92 -14.27
N THR A 57 -4.96 9.30 -14.53
CA THR A 57 -3.99 8.42 -15.18
C THR A 57 -3.35 7.49 -14.15
N TYR A 58 -3.57 6.19 -14.32
CA TYR A 58 -2.91 5.14 -13.54
C TYR A 58 -1.74 4.55 -14.33
N THR A 59 -0.65 4.27 -13.64
CA THR A 59 0.57 3.69 -14.24
C THR A 59 0.84 2.31 -13.65
N ALA A 60 0.98 1.30 -14.49
CA ALA A 60 1.42 -0.03 -14.06
C ALA A 60 2.91 0.00 -13.69
N VAL A 61 3.22 -0.51 -12.51
CA VAL A 61 4.58 -0.50 -11.96
C VAL A 61 4.99 -1.89 -11.47
N ASN A 62 6.28 -2.16 -11.51
CA ASN A 62 6.90 -3.34 -10.92
C ASN A 62 7.96 -2.93 -9.90
N ASN A 63 8.73 -3.90 -9.38
CA ASN A 63 9.77 -3.63 -8.37
C ASN A 63 10.86 -2.65 -8.83
N SER A 64 11.09 -2.50 -10.13
CA SER A 64 12.14 -1.61 -10.65
C SER A 64 11.69 -0.17 -10.81
N SER A 65 10.40 0.07 -11.09
CA SER A 65 9.88 1.41 -11.43
C SER A 65 9.08 2.07 -10.30
N ILE A 66 8.45 1.28 -9.41
CA ILE A 66 7.59 1.84 -8.36
C ILE A 66 8.29 2.94 -7.56
N LYS A 67 9.56 2.79 -7.29
CA LYS A 67 10.35 3.74 -6.50
C LYS A 67 10.50 5.10 -7.17
N ASP A 68 10.81 5.09 -8.45
CA ASP A 68 11.00 6.33 -9.22
C ASP A 68 9.67 7.06 -9.43
N GLU A 69 8.60 6.33 -9.72
CA GLU A 69 7.26 6.91 -9.87
C GLU A 69 6.83 7.63 -8.59
N ILE A 70 6.94 6.96 -7.46
CA ILE A 70 6.59 7.56 -6.20
C ILE A 70 7.54 8.73 -5.86
N LYS A 71 8.86 8.66 -6.07
CA LYS A 71 9.83 9.76 -5.88
C LYS A 71 9.46 10.98 -6.72
N ASN A 72 8.85 10.79 -7.88
CA ASN A 72 8.33 11.84 -8.75
C ASN A 72 6.95 12.36 -8.31
N GLY A 73 6.41 11.89 -7.18
CA GLY A 73 5.12 12.30 -6.63
C GLY A 73 3.92 11.57 -7.22
N ASN A 74 4.12 10.57 -8.09
CA ASN A 74 3.02 9.78 -8.64
C ASN A 74 2.60 8.69 -7.65
N ILE A 75 1.36 8.77 -7.16
CA ILE A 75 0.75 7.76 -6.29
C ILE A 75 -0.35 6.95 -6.98
N TYR A 76 -0.79 7.38 -8.18
CA TYR A 76 -1.80 6.67 -8.97
C TYR A 76 -1.17 5.50 -9.70
N LEU A 77 -0.77 4.50 -8.92
CA LEU A 77 -0.02 3.35 -9.39
C LEU A 77 -0.88 2.09 -9.32
N CYS A 78 -0.81 1.27 -10.36
CA CYS A 78 -1.25 -0.11 -10.31
C CYS A 78 -0.08 -1.00 -9.91
N THR A 79 -0.17 -1.60 -8.74
CA THR A 79 0.94 -2.27 -8.06
C THR A 79 0.84 -3.80 -8.11
N THR A 80 -0.06 -4.37 -8.92
CA THR A 80 -0.28 -5.83 -9.02
C THR A 80 1.02 -6.60 -9.34
N LEU A 81 1.94 -6.00 -10.09
CA LEU A 81 3.22 -6.62 -10.47
C LEU A 81 4.33 -6.45 -9.43
N VAL A 82 4.04 -5.74 -8.32
CA VAL A 82 5.03 -5.48 -7.27
C VAL A 82 5.03 -6.62 -6.26
N THR A 83 6.19 -7.18 -5.99
CA THR A 83 6.39 -8.24 -4.99
C THR A 83 7.22 -7.79 -3.79
N ASN A 84 7.90 -6.64 -3.91
CA ASN A 84 8.78 -6.11 -2.87
C ASN A 84 8.54 -4.60 -2.69
N MET A 85 8.00 -4.24 -1.52
CA MET A 85 7.77 -2.85 -1.08
C MET A 85 8.67 -2.48 0.11
N SER A 86 9.80 -3.18 0.30
CA SER A 86 10.71 -2.93 1.43
C SER A 86 11.44 -1.60 1.33
N GLY A 87 11.62 -0.99 2.53
CA GLY A 87 12.35 0.26 2.71
C GLY A 87 13.76 0.12 3.32
N THR A 88 14.15 -1.04 3.78
CA THR A 88 15.30 -1.21 4.67
C THR A 88 16.48 -1.94 4.07
N SER A 89 17.01 -1.74 3.01
CA SER A 89 18.37 -2.22 2.71
C SER A 89 19.27 -1.09 2.25
N VAL A 90 20.54 -1.31 2.29
CA VAL A 90 21.64 -0.35 2.08
C VAL A 90 21.60 0.41 0.72
N SER A 91 20.54 0.18 -0.06
CA SER A 91 20.16 0.98 -1.23
C SER A 91 18.70 1.48 -1.13
N SER A 92 18.33 1.89 0.04
CA SER A 92 16.99 2.24 0.52
C SER A 92 16.39 3.44 -0.22
N ILE A 93 15.48 3.18 -1.13
CA ILE A 93 14.72 4.24 -1.80
C ILE A 93 13.37 4.45 -1.11
N PHE A 94 12.77 3.43 -0.47
CA PHE A 94 11.57 3.61 0.35
C PHE A 94 11.86 4.31 1.68
N GLN A 95 13.04 4.14 2.27
CA GLN A 95 13.44 4.86 3.48
C GLN A 95 13.49 6.39 3.25
N ASN A 96 13.92 6.83 2.07
CA ASN A 96 13.90 8.25 1.69
C ASN A 96 12.56 8.69 1.12
N PHE A 97 11.67 7.76 0.84
CA PHE A 97 10.45 8.00 0.12
C PHE A 97 9.30 8.35 1.06
N PHE A 98 9.06 7.49 2.04
CA PHE A 98 8.16 7.78 3.16
C PHE A 98 8.88 8.46 4.34
N ASN A 99 10.19 8.68 4.25
CA ASN A 99 10.96 9.54 5.14
C ASN A 99 10.63 11.04 4.92
N ASN A 100 9.69 11.34 4.03
CA ASN A 100 9.01 12.60 4.04
C ASN A 100 7.99 12.55 5.18
N ASN A 101 8.31 13.21 6.30
CA ASN A 101 7.44 13.34 7.48
C ASN A 101 6.02 13.81 7.16
N SER A 102 5.73 14.17 5.91
CA SER A 102 4.43 14.65 5.42
C SER A 102 3.66 13.67 4.54
N PHE A 103 4.17 12.46 4.23
CA PHE A 103 3.43 11.51 3.39
C PHE A 103 2.18 11.00 4.11
N ASN A 104 1.02 11.35 3.60
CA ASN A 104 -0.27 10.86 4.06
C ASN A 104 -1.28 10.77 2.91
N SER A 105 -0.83 10.33 1.73
CA SER A 105 -1.71 10.18 0.57
C SER A 105 -2.48 8.87 0.63
N ASN A 106 -3.71 8.88 0.10
CA ASN A 106 -4.53 7.67 0.01
C ASN A 106 -3.91 6.67 -0.99
N ILE A 107 -3.55 5.51 -0.50
CA ILE A 107 -3.02 4.38 -1.24
C ILE A 107 -3.81 3.08 -0.98
N SER A 108 -5.03 3.22 -0.46
CA SER A 108 -5.90 2.08 -0.14
C SER A 108 -6.20 1.20 -1.36
N PHE A 109 -6.18 1.79 -2.56
CA PHE A 109 -6.44 1.10 -3.82
C PHE A 109 -5.25 0.32 -4.38
N TRP A 110 -4.07 0.40 -3.78
CA TRP A 110 -2.91 -0.38 -4.22
C TRP A 110 -3.15 -1.87 -4.04
N ASP A 111 -2.83 -2.65 -5.07
CA ASP A 111 -2.85 -4.11 -4.99
C ASP A 111 -1.56 -4.64 -4.39
N VAL A 112 -1.63 -5.09 -3.15
CA VAL A 112 -0.48 -5.68 -2.45
C VAL A 112 -0.53 -7.22 -2.40
N SER A 113 -1.47 -7.84 -3.11
CA SER A 113 -1.73 -9.28 -3.05
C SER A 113 -0.56 -10.16 -3.52
N ASN A 114 0.41 -9.58 -4.22
CA ASN A 114 1.63 -10.26 -4.65
C ASN A 114 2.87 -9.85 -3.83
N VAL A 115 2.72 -8.91 -2.88
CA VAL A 115 3.84 -8.44 -2.07
C VAL A 115 4.22 -9.48 -1.02
N THR A 116 5.49 -9.82 -0.96
CA THR A 116 6.07 -10.73 0.04
C THR A 116 6.87 -9.98 1.10
N ASN A 117 7.45 -8.82 0.76
CA ASN A 117 8.31 -8.05 1.65
C ASN A 117 7.83 -6.61 1.80
N MET A 118 7.47 -6.21 3.03
CA MET A 118 7.06 -4.87 3.44
C MET A 118 7.98 -4.25 4.50
N ASP A 119 9.19 -4.81 4.67
CA ASP A 119 10.15 -4.34 5.69
C ASP A 119 10.44 -2.84 5.53
N GLY A 120 10.20 -2.06 6.60
CA GLY A 120 10.42 -0.61 6.64
C GLY A 120 9.57 0.23 5.68
N MET A 121 8.47 -0.29 5.12
CA MET A 121 7.66 0.41 4.11
C MET A 121 7.24 1.82 4.56
N PHE A 122 6.83 2.00 5.80
CA PHE A 122 6.45 3.28 6.40
C PHE A 122 7.40 3.73 7.53
N TYR A 123 8.65 3.30 7.47
CA TYR A 123 9.66 3.70 8.46
C TYR A 123 9.84 5.22 8.49
N ASN A 124 9.70 5.84 9.68
CA ASN A 124 9.72 7.30 9.90
C ASN A 124 8.65 8.09 9.11
N ALA A 125 7.56 7.48 8.68
CA ALA A 125 6.42 8.17 8.08
C ALA A 125 5.53 8.79 9.18
N ASP A 126 5.99 9.86 9.81
CA ASP A 126 5.40 10.42 11.04
C ASP A 126 3.93 10.82 10.90
N THR A 127 3.49 11.25 9.71
CA THR A 127 2.12 11.70 9.46
C THR A 127 1.23 10.65 8.82
N PHE A 128 1.78 9.49 8.42
CA PHE A 128 1.02 8.47 7.72
C PHE A 128 -0.06 7.87 8.62
N ASN A 129 -1.32 8.01 8.22
CA ASN A 129 -2.48 7.44 8.91
C ASN A 129 -3.64 7.16 7.94
N GLN A 130 -3.35 6.66 6.73
CA GLN A 130 -4.38 6.29 5.76
C GLN A 130 -4.90 4.89 5.99
N ASP A 131 -6.18 4.68 5.66
CA ASP A 131 -6.82 3.38 5.75
C ASP A 131 -6.21 2.40 4.72
N ILE A 132 -5.62 1.33 5.22
CA ILE A 132 -5.03 0.23 4.48
C ILE A 132 -5.58 -1.12 4.95
N SER A 133 -6.74 -1.10 5.59
CA SER A 133 -7.40 -2.29 6.17
C SER A 133 -7.79 -3.34 5.13
N ASN A 134 -8.03 -2.91 3.88
CA ASN A 134 -8.41 -3.78 2.75
C ASN A 134 -7.22 -4.45 2.05
N TRP A 135 -5.99 -4.17 2.44
CA TRP A 135 -4.83 -4.78 1.83
C TRP A 135 -4.79 -6.31 2.07
N ASN A 136 -4.60 -7.08 0.99
CA ASN A 136 -4.41 -8.52 1.08
C ASN A 136 -2.94 -8.87 1.38
N THR A 137 -2.64 -9.14 2.64
CA THR A 137 -1.28 -9.43 3.14
C THR A 137 -0.93 -10.92 3.16
N SER A 138 -1.76 -11.79 2.56
CA SER A 138 -1.63 -13.25 2.67
C SER A 138 -0.34 -13.86 2.12
N LYS A 139 0.44 -13.10 1.35
CA LYS A 139 1.75 -13.52 0.83
C LYS A 139 2.93 -12.88 1.56
N VAL A 140 2.69 -11.95 2.49
CA VAL A 140 3.77 -11.22 3.17
C VAL A 140 4.47 -12.14 4.17
N ASP A 141 5.78 -12.22 4.06
CA ASP A 141 6.65 -12.96 4.98
C ASP A 141 7.50 -12.06 5.87
N ASN A 142 7.70 -10.78 5.50
CA ASN A 142 8.51 -9.82 6.22
C ASN A 142 7.79 -8.49 6.40
N MET A 143 7.48 -8.12 7.65
CA MET A 143 6.92 -6.83 8.08
C MET A 143 7.86 -6.09 9.05
N GLY A 144 9.15 -6.46 9.10
CA GLY A 144 10.10 -5.83 10.00
C GLY A 144 10.12 -4.32 9.85
N SER A 145 10.17 -3.57 10.96
CA SER A 145 10.24 -2.10 10.96
C SER A 145 9.17 -1.36 10.11
N MET A 146 8.12 -2.04 9.64
CA MET A 146 7.18 -1.46 8.67
C MET A 146 6.58 -0.13 9.13
N PHE A 147 6.19 0.00 10.39
CA PHE A 147 5.65 1.22 10.99
C PHE A 147 6.56 1.81 12.07
N LYS A 148 7.86 1.48 12.04
CA LYS A 148 8.80 2.02 13.02
C LYS A 148 8.87 3.54 12.91
N ASN A 149 8.60 4.23 14.05
CA ASN A 149 8.50 5.68 14.16
C ASN A 149 7.37 6.32 13.29
N ALA A 150 6.39 5.57 12.81
CA ALA A 150 5.17 6.11 12.20
C ALA A 150 4.24 6.63 13.31
N SER A 151 4.57 7.79 13.87
CA SER A 151 4.01 8.28 15.14
C SER A 151 2.51 8.57 15.12
N SER A 152 1.92 8.85 13.93
CA SER A 152 0.48 9.10 13.75
C SER A 152 -0.31 7.84 13.37
N PHE A 153 0.34 6.74 13.02
CA PHE A 153 -0.35 5.57 12.49
C PHE A 153 -1.22 4.90 13.56
N ASN A 154 -2.53 4.83 13.30
CA ASN A 154 -3.50 4.16 14.18
C ASN A 154 -4.70 3.60 13.40
N GLN A 155 -4.48 3.04 12.20
CA GLN A 155 -5.54 2.44 11.40
C GLN A 155 -5.80 0.99 11.77
N ASN A 156 -7.06 0.55 11.58
CA ASN A 156 -7.45 -0.82 11.86
C ASN A 156 -6.85 -1.79 10.83
N ILE A 157 -5.97 -2.66 11.29
CA ILE A 157 -5.30 -3.70 10.51
C ILE A 157 -5.57 -5.11 11.07
N SER A 158 -6.64 -5.27 11.86
CA SER A 158 -7.01 -6.55 12.48
C SER A 158 -7.31 -7.66 11.48
N ASN A 159 -7.72 -7.31 10.25
CA ASN A 159 -8.04 -8.25 9.18
C ASN A 159 -6.84 -8.70 8.35
N TRP A 160 -5.66 -8.19 8.62
CA TRP A 160 -4.47 -8.62 7.90
C TRP A 160 -4.15 -10.08 8.18
N ASN A 161 -3.88 -10.84 7.12
CA ASN A 161 -3.41 -12.21 7.26
C ASN A 161 -1.91 -12.22 7.55
N THR A 162 -1.54 -12.61 8.77
CA THR A 162 -0.16 -12.65 9.25
C THR A 162 0.41 -14.07 9.34
N SER A 163 -0.34 -15.09 8.93
CA SER A 163 0.02 -16.51 9.11
C SER A 163 1.36 -16.92 8.46
N LYS A 164 1.84 -16.16 7.47
CA LYS A 164 3.14 -16.39 6.81
C LYS A 164 4.24 -15.46 7.29
N VAL A 165 3.94 -14.48 8.15
CA VAL A 165 4.92 -13.49 8.55
C VAL A 165 5.93 -14.10 9.51
N THR A 166 7.18 -14.12 9.09
CA THR A 166 8.30 -14.64 9.89
C THR A 166 9.06 -13.54 10.64
N LYS A 167 8.99 -12.29 10.15
CA LYS A 167 9.74 -11.16 10.71
C LYS A 167 8.80 -10.01 11.06
N MET A 168 8.74 -9.68 12.36
CA MET A 168 7.99 -8.57 12.93
C MET A 168 8.88 -7.71 13.85
N LEU A 169 10.22 -7.82 13.72
CA LEU A 169 11.20 -7.03 14.48
C LEU A 169 10.89 -5.54 14.34
N ASP A 170 10.85 -4.79 15.44
CA ASP A 170 10.62 -3.34 15.46
C ASP A 170 9.31 -2.88 14.77
N LEU A 171 8.34 -3.75 14.48
CA LEU A 171 7.20 -3.47 13.59
C LEU A 171 6.47 -2.15 13.93
N PHE A 172 6.13 -1.92 15.19
CA PHE A 172 5.49 -0.69 15.71
C PHE A 172 6.39 0.09 16.67
N ARG A 173 7.70 -0.14 16.63
CA ARG A 173 8.62 0.58 17.50
C ARG A 173 8.50 2.08 17.28
N GLY A 174 8.19 2.85 18.33
CA GLY A 174 8.00 4.29 18.24
C GLY A 174 6.73 4.76 17.54
N ALA A 175 5.82 3.85 17.16
CA ALA A 175 4.49 4.19 16.65
C ALA A 175 3.59 4.64 17.81
N SER A 176 3.78 5.86 18.29
CA SER A 176 3.25 6.34 19.57
C SER A 176 1.72 6.42 19.63
N ALA A 177 1.03 6.60 18.49
CA ALA A 177 -0.43 6.63 18.44
C ALA A 177 -1.08 5.24 18.28
N PHE A 178 -0.30 4.20 17.90
CA PHE A 178 -0.86 2.90 17.58
C PHE A 178 -1.50 2.22 18.78
N ASN A 179 -2.80 1.93 18.70
CA ASN A 179 -3.55 1.23 19.73
C ASN A 179 -4.72 0.39 19.15
N GLN A 180 -4.50 -0.25 17.99
CA GLN A 180 -5.53 -1.09 17.37
C GLN A 180 -5.47 -2.53 17.88
N ASN A 181 -6.65 -3.16 17.93
CA ASN A 181 -6.75 -4.57 18.29
C ASN A 181 -6.16 -5.47 17.19
N ILE A 182 -5.15 -6.24 17.52
CA ILE A 182 -4.47 -7.22 16.66
C ILE A 182 -4.49 -8.63 17.25
N SER A 183 -5.41 -8.92 18.17
CA SER A 183 -5.54 -10.25 18.80
C SER A 183 -5.84 -11.39 17.80
N ASN A 184 -6.34 -11.03 16.60
CA ASN A 184 -6.60 -12.01 15.52
C ASN A 184 -5.35 -12.36 14.70
N TRP A 185 -4.21 -11.74 14.96
CA TRP A 185 -3.00 -12.03 14.20
C TRP A 185 -2.44 -13.40 14.54
N ASP A 186 -2.22 -14.21 13.52
CA ASP A 186 -1.49 -15.48 13.66
C ASP A 186 0.01 -15.19 13.67
N THR A 187 0.64 -15.40 14.82
CA THR A 187 2.08 -15.22 15.01
C THR A 187 2.85 -16.54 15.06
N SER A 188 2.20 -17.66 14.74
CA SER A 188 2.80 -19.00 14.84
C SER A 188 4.04 -19.20 13.95
N SER A 189 4.14 -18.45 12.83
CA SER A 189 5.30 -18.48 11.93
C SER A 189 6.39 -17.48 12.33
N ALA A 190 6.13 -16.58 13.29
CA ALA A 190 7.05 -15.51 13.62
C ALA A 190 8.32 -16.01 14.33
N THR A 191 9.46 -15.74 13.74
CA THR A 191 10.79 -16.08 14.30
C THR A 191 11.48 -14.88 14.95
N SER A 192 11.00 -13.66 14.67
CA SER A 192 11.57 -12.43 15.21
C SER A 192 10.48 -11.39 15.48
N MET A 193 10.23 -11.09 16.76
CA MET A 193 9.31 -10.04 17.25
C MET A 193 9.99 -9.09 18.24
N SER A 194 11.33 -9.08 18.28
CA SER A 194 12.07 -8.22 19.21
C SER A 194 11.68 -6.76 19.03
N LYS A 195 11.45 -6.04 20.15
CA LYS A 195 11.12 -4.61 20.18
C LYS A 195 9.87 -4.19 19.40
N MET A 196 8.97 -5.12 19.11
CA MET A 196 7.78 -4.89 18.29
C MET A 196 6.98 -3.66 18.70
N PHE A 197 6.85 -3.39 20.02
CA PHE A 197 6.11 -2.27 20.60
C PHE A 197 6.98 -1.35 21.47
N GLU A 198 8.33 -1.41 21.34
CA GLU A 198 9.20 -0.52 22.11
C GLU A 198 8.86 0.95 21.79
N ASN A 199 8.53 1.76 22.82
CA ASN A 199 8.08 3.15 22.67
C ASN A 199 6.75 3.36 21.90
N ALA A 200 5.93 2.35 21.69
CA ALA A 200 4.54 2.49 21.24
C ALA A 200 3.65 2.88 22.43
N THR A 201 3.72 4.13 22.87
CA THR A 201 3.26 4.59 24.18
C THR A 201 1.74 4.52 24.40
N SER A 202 0.94 4.51 23.31
CA SER A 202 -0.52 4.35 23.41
C SER A 202 -0.98 2.90 23.41
N PHE A 203 -0.09 1.94 23.06
CA PHE A 203 -0.51 0.56 22.87
C PHE A 203 -0.91 -0.09 24.21
N ASN A 204 -2.18 -0.46 24.32
CA ASN A 204 -2.76 -1.08 25.51
C ASN A 204 -3.82 -2.15 25.15
N GLN A 205 -3.56 -2.96 24.11
CA GLN A 205 -4.48 -3.99 23.67
C GLN A 205 -4.11 -5.36 24.26
N ASN A 206 -5.13 -6.20 24.49
CA ASN A 206 -4.89 -7.59 24.85
C ASN A 206 -4.41 -8.36 23.60
N ILE A 207 -3.25 -9.01 23.69
CA ILE A 207 -2.63 -9.80 22.63
C ILE A 207 -2.36 -11.25 23.08
N SER A 208 -3.04 -11.68 24.16
CA SER A 208 -2.93 -13.06 24.68
C SER A 208 -3.85 -14.03 23.94
#